data_986c0ec1791de0a675faccd95bc9816a
#
_entry.id   986c0ec1791de0a675faccd95bc9816a
#
_cell.length_a   1.000
_cell.length_b   1.000
_cell.length_c   1.000
_cell.angle_alpha   90.00
_cell.angle_beta   90.00
_cell.angle_gamma   90.00
#
_symmetry.space_group_name_H-M   'P 1'
#
loop_
_entity.id
_entity.type
_entity.pdbx_description
1 polymer ?
#
loop_
_entity_poly.entity_id
_entity_poly.type
_entity_poly.pdbx_seq_one_letter_code
_entity_poly.pdbx_strand_id
1 'polypeptide(L)'
;MQSKHILLSCLLAAGIMSCKKNEIDPLPLKDLDNTTNVKIVHASAYLTNYSVHLKVNDQRITNAFTYSTPFPGGGLNTGGSNFPWYFALTPGQSKITLAVPNVGRVTDSIMLYTGNVTLDAGKYYSVYLADTLTKTQAVVVPENKAIPADKTTRFKFVNLIPNVAAIDLYFAGNVVAANIPFKGVSPEFILPYTTAGQWAIRPAGAAPTTTALAIYPSGTTNQTIPNQRIMTVYSRGYNGITTGNRVPAISLLYN
;
A
#
# COMPACT_ATOMS: atom_id res chain seq x y z
N MET A 1 -16.26 -68.81 -31.91
CA MET A 1 -14.99 -68.17 -31.45
C MET A 1 -14.77 -66.74 -31.93
N GLN A 2 -15.62 -66.14 -32.75
CA GLN A 2 -15.42 -64.78 -33.32
C GLN A 2 -15.94 -63.64 -32.43
N SER A 3 -16.84 -63.85 -31.49
CA SER A 3 -17.42 -62.78 -30.70
C SER A 3 -16.52 -62.27 -29.54
N LYS A 4 -15.58 -63.03 -29.07
CA LYS A 4 -14.64 -62.64 -27.98
C LYS A 4 -13.55 -61.65 -28.44
N HIS A 5 -13.15 -61.71 -29.70
CA HIS A 5 -12.13 -60.82 -30.26
C HIS A 5 -12.67 -59.41 -30.54
N ILE A 6 -13.96 -59.27 -30.87
CA ILE A 6 -14.60 -57.95 -31.10
C ILE A 6 -14.75 -57.19 -29.79
N LEU A 7 -15.06 -57.83 -28.67
CA LEU A 7 -15.18 -57.19 -27.38
C LEU A 7 -13.81 -56.67 -26.86
N LEU A 8 -12.74 -57.42 -27.11
CA LEU A 8 -11.39 -57.06 -26.71
C LEU A 8 -10.86 -55.84 -27.51
N SER A 9 -11.19 -55.77 -28.81
CA SER A 9 -10.82 -54.63 -29.66
C SER A 9 -11.56 -53.36 -29.29
N CYS A 10 -12.82 -53.41 -28.88
CA CYS A 10 -13.57 -52.24 -28.40
C CYS A 10 -13.08 -51.71 -27.05
N LEU A 11 -12.60 -52.60 -26.16
CA LEU A 11 -12.01 -52.15 -24.89
C LEU A 11 -10.65 -51.47 -25.08
N LEU A 12 -9.84 -51.89 -26.06
CA LEU A 12 -8.56 -51.24 -26.36
C LEU A 12 -8.75 -49.84 -27.01
N ALA A 13 -9.79 -49.66 -27.82
CA ALA A 13 -10.08 -48.39 -28.46
C ALA A 13 -10.62 -47.33 -27.49
N ALA A 14 -11.29 -47.72 -26.39
CA ALA A 14 -11.78 -46.80 -25.37
C ALA A 14 -10.68 -46.26 -24.45
N GLY A 15 -9.50 -46.90 -24.40
CA GLY A 15 -8.37 -46.47 -23.54
C GLY A 15 -7.54 -45.32 -24.07
N ILE A 16 -7.70 -44.91 -25.35
CA ILE A 16 -6.87 -43.88 -25.99
C ILE A 16 -7.53 -42.52 -26.04
N MET A 17 -8.76 -42.35 -25.55
CA MET A 17 -9.44 -41.05 -25.47
C MET A 17 -9.28 -40.33 -24.13
N SER A 18 -8.44 -40.81 -23.22
CA SER A 18 -8.34 -40.28 -21.86
C SER A 18 -7.10 -39.42 -21.57
N CYS A 19 -6.48 -38.79 -22.55
CA CYS A 19 -5.29 -37.96 -22.30
C CYS A 19 -5.38 -36.57 -22.94
N LYS A 20 -6.46 -35.80 -22.64
CA LYS A 20 -6.45 -34.34 -22.84
C LYS A 20 -6.57 -33.58 -21.51
N LYS A 21 -6.20 -34.17 -20.39
CA LYS A 21 -6.49 -33.56 -19.09
C LYS A 21 -5.33 -32.78 -18.45
N ASN A 22 -4.20 -32.63 -19.14
CA ASN A 22 -3.03 -31.89 -18.64
C ASN A 22 -2.39 -30.96 -19.69
N GLU A 23 -3.16 -30.41 -20.61
CA GLU A 23 -2.71 -29.19 -21.25
C GLU A 23 -2.88 -28.07 -20.22
N ILE A 24 -1.78 -27.68 -19.59
CA ILE A 24 -1.69 -26.40 -18.89
C ILE A 24 -1.76 -25.37 -20.03
N ASP A 25 -2.94 -24.78 -20.24
CA ASP A 25 -3.02 -23.57 -21.08
C ASP A 25 -1.97 -22.60 -20.51
N PRO A 26 -0.94 -22.23 -21.28
CA PRO A 26 0.01 -21.25 -20.79
C PRO A 26 -0.81 -19.99 -20.48
N LEU A 27 -0.82 -19.59 -19.20
CA LEU A 27 -1.39 -18.31 -18.81
C LEU A 27 -0.82 -17.27 -19.76
N PRO A 28 -1.66 -16.47 -20.46
CA PRO A 28 -1.14 -15.45 -21.35
C PRO A 28 -0.19 -14.60 -20.54
N LEU A 29 1.09 -14.60 -20.91
CA LEU A 29 2.09 -13.75 -20.28
C LEU A 29 1.59 -12.31 -20.46
N LYS A 30 1.18 -11.69 -19.38
CA LYS A 30 0.78 -10.29 -19.41
C LYS A 30 2.02 -9.48 -19.80
N ASP A 31 1.89 -8.70 -20.86
CA ASP A 31 2.93 -7.75 -21.24
C ASP A 31 3.12 -6.75 -20.08
N LEU A 32 4.19 -6.95 -19.31
CA LEU A 32 4.50 -6.13 -18.14
C LEU A 32 5.02 -4.75 -18.55
N ASP A 33 5.49 -4.59 -19.80
CA ASP A 33 6.02 -3.31 -20.30
C ASP A 33 4.91 -2.28 -20.51
N ASN A 34 3.67 -2.74 -20.68
CA ASN A 34 2.49 -1.88 -20.82
C ASN A 34 1.57 -1.97 -19.60
N THR A 35 2.13 -2.01 -18.41
CA THR A 35 1.37 -1.99 -17.16
C THR A 35 1.81 -0.82 -16.27
N THR A 36 0.95 -0.46 -15.33
CA THR A 36 1.31 0.39 -14.19
C THR A 36 1.36 -0.46 -12.93
N ASN A 37 2.28 -0.16 -12.04
CA ASN A 37 2.47 -0.89 -10.80
C ASN A 37 1.94 -0.08 -9.63
N VAL A 38 1.02 -0.63 -8.87
CA VAL A 38 0.27 0.11 -7.85
C VAL A 38 0.35 -0.56 -6.48
N LYS A 39 0.41 0.25 -5.45
CA LYS A 39 0.22 -0.13 -4.06
C LYS A 39 -0.83 0.81 -3.47
N ILE A 40 -1.83 0.27 -2.79
CA ILE A 40 -2.91 1.07 -2.18
C ILE A 40 -2.80 0.96 -0.67
N VAL A 41 -2.81 2.10 0.01
CA VAL A 41 -2.66 2.20 1.47
C VAL A 41 -3.97 2.71 2.07
N HIS A 42 -4.59 1.91 2.92
CA HIS A 42 -5.74 2.35 3.70
C HIS A 42 -5.29 3.21 4.88
N ALA A 43 -5.19 4.52 4.67
CA ALA A 43 -4.82 5.51 5.67
C ALA A 43 -6.01 6.39 6.11
N SER A 44 -7.23 6.04 5.72
CA SER A 44 -8.44 6.76 6.09
C SER A 44 -8.89 6.38 7.52
N ALA A 45 -8.70 7.30 8.45
CA ALA A 45 -8.84 7.08 9.89
C ALA A 45 -10.31 7.21 10.35
N TYR A 46 -11.14 6.23 10.03
CA TYR A 46 -12.51 6.17 10.52
C TYR A 46 -12.58 5.93 12.04
N LEU A 47 -13.63 6.41 12.67
CA LEU A 47 -13.86 6.19 14.11
C LEU A 47 -13.95 4.69 14.43
N THR A 48 -14.67 3.95 13.62
CA THR A 48 -14.72 2.48 13.70
C THR A 48 -13.62 1.89 12.83
N ASN A 49 -12.85 0.96 13.38
CA ASN A 49 -11.85 0.22 12.61
C ASN A 49 -12.52 -0.88 11.78
N TYR A 50 -13.11 -0.48 10.67
CA TYR A 50 -13.79 -1.41 9.78
C TYR A 50 -12.83 -2.42 9.17
N SER A 51 -13.31 -3.66 9.04
CA SER A 51 -12.71 -4.63 8.13
C SER A 51 -13.23 -4.35 6.72
N VAL A 52 -12.35 -3.98 5.81
CA VAL A 52 -12.69 -3.48 4.46
C VAL A 52 -12.08 -4.35 3.37
N HIS A 53 -12.59 -4.23 2.15
CA HIS A 53 -11.93 -4.76 0.96
C HIS A 53 -11.72 -3.66 -0.09
N LEU A 54 -10.75 -3.89 -0.96
CA LEU A 54 -10.51 -3.07 -2.14
C LEU A 54 -11.17 -3.68 -3.37
N LYS A 55 -11.74 -2.80 -4.19
CA LYS A 55 -12.13 -3.10 -5.58
C LYS A 55 -11.38 -2.16 -6.51
N VAL A 56 -10.99 -2.68 -7.65
CA VAL A 56 -10.50 -1.91 -8.79
C VAL A 56 -11.40 -2.22 -9.98
N ASN A 57 -11.94 -1.18 -10.60
CA ASN A 57 -12.91 -1.29 -11.70
C ASN A 57 -14.07 -2.25 -11.35
N ASP A 58 -14.60 -2.08 -10.12
CA ASP A 58 -15.67 -2.86 -9.50
C ASP A 58 -15.32 -4.33 -9.19
N GLN A 59 -14.14 -4.80 -9.57
CA GLN A 59 -13.67 -6.14 -9.23
C GLN A 59 -12.97 -6.14 -7.87
N ARG A 60 -13.41 -6.98 -6.95
CA ARG A 60 -12.74 -7.19 -5.65
C ARG A 60 -11.37 -7.82 -5.86
N ILE A 61 -10.33 -7.20 -5.28
CA ILE A 61 -8.93 -7.64 -5.42
C ILE A 61 -8.28 -8.05 -4.10
N THR A 62 -8.97 -7.87 -2.96
CA THR A 62 -8.41 -8.22 -1.65
C THR A 62 -9.36 -9.07 -0.82
N ASN A 63 -8.81 -9.82 0.11
CA ASN A 63 -9.52 -10.23 1.31
C ASN A 63 -9.78 -9.00 2.20
N ALA A 64 -10.52 -9.19 3.29
CA ALA A 64 -10.77 -8.13 4.25
C ALA A 64 -9.49 -7.77 5.02
N PHE A 65 -9.25 -6.47 5.21
CA PHE A 65 -8.12 -5.91 5.95
C PHE A 65 -8.56 -4.65 6.69
N THR A 66 -7.71 -4.14 7.59
CA THR A 66 -8.04 -3.01 8.46
C THR A 66 -7.18 -1.79 8.18
N TYR A 67 -7.48 -0.69 8.87
CA TYR A 67 -6.73 0.58 8.83
C TYR A 67 -5.22 0.37 8.94
N SER A 68 -4.47 1.23 8.28
CA SER A 68 -3.00 1.24 8.15
C SER A 68 -2.38 0.05 7.41
N THR A 69 -3.19 -0.76 6.72
CA THR A 69 -2.69 -1.89 5.93
C THR A 69 -2.50 -1.48 4.47
N PRO A 70 -1.28 -1.58 3.93
CA PRO A 70 -1.02 -1.48 2.49
C PRO A 70 -1.43 -2.76 1.76
N PHE A 71 -1.80 -2.63 0.50
CA PHE A 71 -2.02 -3.77 -0.40
C PHE A 71 -1.40 -3.52 -1.79
N PRO A 72 -0.60 -4.46 -2.31
CA PRO A 72 0.09 -5.53 -1.59
C PRO A 72 1.30 -4.98 -0.83
N GLY A 73 1.91 -5.82 0.02
CA GLY A 73 3.12 -5.46 0.74
C GLY A 73 2.87 -4.68 2.01
N GLY A 74 3.81 -3.83 2.38
CA GLY A 74 3.76 -3.08 3.64
C GLY A 74 5.06 -2.37 3.95
N GLY A 75 5.34 -2.29 5.23
CA GLY A 75 6.52 -1.61 5.76
C GLY A 75 6.55 -1.65 7.28
N LEU A 76 7.06 -0.61 7.89
CA LEU A 76 7.18 -0.51 9.34
C LEU A 76 6.00 0.28 9.92
N ASN A 77 5.48 -0.17 11.05
CA ASN A 77 4.28 0.37 11.69
C ASN A 77 3.05 0.36 10.76
N THR A 78 2.94 -0.69 9.93
CA THR A 78 1.79 -0.94 9.06
C THR A 78 1.24 -2.33 9.32
N GLY A 79 -0.02 -2.58 8.93
CA GLY A 79 -0.47 -3.95 8.68
C GLY A 79 0.20 -4.53 7.43
N GLY A 80 0.05 -5.84 7.21
CA GLY A 80 0.62 -6.53 6.05
C GLY A 80 2.07 -6.96 6.23
N SER A 81 2.71 -7.33 5.13
CA SER A 81 4.09 -7.84 5.11
C SER A 81 5.11 -6.73 4.85
N ASN A 82 6.35 -6.92 5.30
CA ASN A 82 7.45 -5.96 5.13
C ASN A 82 8.13 -6.09 3.75
N PHE A 83 7.35 -6.19 2.67
CA PHE A 83 7.87 -6.34 1.31
C PHE A 83 7.43 -5.20 0.39
N PRO A 84 8.29 -4.81 -0.58
CA PRO A 84 8.01 -3.73 -1.53
C PRO A 84 7.15 -4.22 -2.71
N TRP A 85 6.07 -4.94 -2.44
CA TRP A 85 5.22 -5.51 -3.48
C TRP A 85 4.28 -4.47 -4.09
N TYR A 86 3.99 -4.69 -5.37
CA TYR A 86 3.02 -3.94 -6.16
C TYR A 86 2.15 -4.93 -6.93
N PHE A 87 0.96 -4.53 -7.31
CA PHE A 87 0.16 -5.27 -8.28
C PHE A 87 0.04 -4.47 -9.57
N ALA A 88 -0.07 -5.18 -10.70
CA ALA A 88 -0.12 -4.57 -12.01
C ALA A 88 -1.55 -4.22 -12.39
N LEU A 89 -1.74 -3.02 -12.93
CA LEU A 89 -2.98 -2.56 -13.54
C LEU A 89 -2.75 -2.17 -15.00
N THR A 90 -3.84 -2.13 -15.76
CA THR A 90 -3.84 -1.47 -17.07
C THR A 90 -3.68 0.03 -16.87
N PRO A 91 -2.77 0.70 -17.61
CA PRO A 91 -2.62 2.15 -17.55
C PRO A 91 -3.89 2.89 -17.94
N GLY A 92 -3.97 4.15 -17.49
CA GLY A 92 -5.13 4.99 -17.71
C GLY A 92 -5.95 5.21 -16.45
N GLN A 93 -7.24 5.43 -16.62
CA GLN A 93 -8.14 5.67 -15.50
C GLN A 93 -8.55 4.35 -14.84
N SER A 94 -8.40 4.28 -13.53
CA SER A 94 -8.85 3.16 -12.70
C SER A 94 -9.76 3.66 -11.58
N LYS A 95 -10.92 3.03 -11.44
CA LYS A 95 -11.84 3.27 -10.32
C LYS A 95 -11.39 2.46 -9.11
N ILE A 96 -11.08 3.14 -8.01
CA ILE A 96 -10.72 2.51 -6.74
C ILE A 96 -11.88 2.66 -5.76
N THR A 97 -12.26 1.55 -5.14
CA THR A 97 -13.31 1.51 -4.13
C THR A 97 -12.81 0.84 -2.86
N LEU A 98 -13.04 1.46 -1.71
CA LEU A 98 -12.83 0.91 -0.38
C LEU A 98 -14.19 0.74 0.29
N ALA A 99 -14.54 -0.49 0.64
CA ALA A 99 -15.87 -0.79 1.17
C ALA A 99 -15.85 -1.84 2.27
N VAL A 100 -16.83 -1.78 3.17
CA VAL A 100 -17.08 -2.81 4.16
C VAL A 100 -17.91 -3.92 3.50
N PRO A 101 -17.45 -5.18 3.47
CA PRO A 101 -18.21 -6.27 2.88
C PRO A 101 -19.50 -6.55 3.64
N ASN A 102 -20.55 -6.91 2.93
CA ASN A 102 -21.76 -7.47 3.52
C ASN A 102 -21.64 -8.99 3.51
N VAL A 103 -21.47 -9.58 4.68
CA VAL A 103 -21.26 -11.03 4.82
C VAL A 103 -22.45 -11.81 4.23
N GLY A 104 -22.14 -12.76 3.35
CA GLY A 104 -23.16 -13.60 2.68
C GLY A 104 -23.92 -12.91 1.55
N ARG A 105 -23.53 -11.70 1.13
CA ARG A 105 -24.16 -10.97 0.02
C ARG A 105 -23.09 -10.48 -0.98
N VAL A 106 -23.51 -10.23 -2.22
CA VAL A 106 -22.65 -9.67 -3.26
C VAL A 106 -22.48 -8.14 -3.17
N THR A 107 -23.38 -7.48 -2.43
CA THR A 107 -23.35 -6.02 -2.23
C THR A 107 -22.50 -5.65 -1.02
N ASP A 108 -21.90 -4.46 -1.05
CA ASP A 108 -21.20 -3.90 0.12
C ASP A 108 -22.23 -3.36 1.14
N SER A 109 -21.85 -3.36 2.43
CA SER A 109 -22.68 -2.76 3.47
C SER A 109 -22.44 -1.25 3.61
N ILE A 110 -21.17 -0.81 3.52
CA ILE A 110 -20.79 0.58 3.64
C ILE A 110 -19.71 0.89 2.59
N MET A 111 -19.95 1.91 1.78
CA MET A 111 -18.95 2.48 0.87
C MET A 111 -18.18 3.56 1.63
N LEU A 112 -16.89 3.31 1.89
CA LEU A 112 -16.02 4.29 2.57
C LEU A 112 -15.38 5.26 1.59
N TYR A 113 -15.05 4.80 0.38
CA TYR A 113 -14.48 5.60 -0.68
C TYR A 113 -14.79 4.98 -2.05
N THR A 114 -15.06 5.83 -3.01
CA THR A 114 -15.00 5.48 -4.43
C THR A 114 -14.51 6.69 -5.22
N GLY A 115 -13.59 6.48 -6.13
CA GLY A 115 -13.03 7.55 -6.95
C GLY A 115 -12.11 7.01 -8.04
N ASN A 116 -11.81 7.85 -9.01
CA ASN A 116 -10.92 7.51 -10.12
C ASN A 116 -9.52 8.06 -9.88
N VAL A 117 -8.52 7.28 -10.28
CA VAL A 117 -7.11 7.70 -10.35
C VAL A 117 -6.61 7.47 -11.77
N THR A 118 -5.74 8.34 -12.26
CA THR A 118 -5.07 8.19 -13.55
C THR A 118 -3.64 7.75 -13.33
N LEU A 119 -3.22 6.68 -14.02
CA LEU A 119 -1.95 5.99 -13.81
C LEU A 119 -1.27 5.75 -15.17
N ASP A 120 -0.04 6.20 -15.31
CA ASP A 120 0.72 6.11 -16.56
C ASP A 120 1.39 4.73 -16.73
N ALA A 121 1.60 4.32 -17.98
CA ALA A 121 2.29 3.09 -18.32
C ALA A 121 3.76 3.10 -17.84
N GLY A 122 4.26 1.95 -17.40
CA GLY A 122 5.64 1.77 -16.96
C GLY A 122 5.99 2.47 -15.66
N LYS A 123 5.03 3.06 -14.94
CA LYS A 123 5.25 3.78 -13.69
C LYS A 123 4.83 2.96 -12.47
N TYR A 124 5.36 3.37 -11.31
CA TYR A 124 5.03 2.84 -10.00
C TYR A 124 4.33 3.92 -9.18
N TYR A 125 3.29 3.53 -8.46
CA TYR A 125 2.51 4.46 -7.65
C TYR A 125 2.16 3.86 -6.28
N SER A 126 2.24 4.70 -5.25
CA SER A 126 1.56 4.48 -3.98
C SER A 126 0.32 5.37 -3.92
N VAL A 127 -0.84 4.77 -3.73
CA VAL A 127 -2.13 5.48 -3.62
C VAL A 127 -2.61 5.39 -2.18
N TYR A 128 -2.64 6.52 -1.51
CA TYR A 128 -3.10 6.61 -0.12
C TYR A 128 -4.56 7.05 -0.09
N LEU A 129 -5.41 6.26 0.55
CA LEU A 129 -6.78 6.68 0.86
C LEU A 129 -6.77 7.34 2.22
N ALA A 130 -6.88 8.65 2.25
CA ALA A 130 -6.67 9.49 3.44
C ALA A 130 -7.90 10.35 3.79
N ASP A 131 -7.88 10.97 4.97
CA ASP A 131 -8.99 11.65 5.63
C ASP A 131 -10.05 10.66 6.14
N THR A 132 -11.30 11.06 6.30
CA THR A 132 -12.35 10.22 6.89
C THR A 132 -13.74 10.59 6.37
N LEU A 133 -14.68 9.65 6.44
CA LEU A 133 -16.06 9.81 6.02
C LEU A 133 -16.15 10.32 4.57
N THR A 134 -17.06 11.24 4.30
CA THR A 134 -17.27 11.86 2.99
C THR A 134 -16.08 12.67 2.49
N LYS A 135 -15.10 12.95 3.34
CA LYS A 135 -13.86 13.66 3.01
C LYS A 135 -12.74 12.74 2.54
N THR A 136 -12.94 11.42 2.58
CA THR A 136 -11.92 10.46 2.13
C THR A 136 -11.55 10.73 0.67
N GLN A 137 -10.26 10.80 0.39
CA GLN A 137 -9.71 11.07 -0.95
C GLN A 137 -8.49 10.21 -1.21
N ALA A 138 -8.20 9.98 -2.50
CA ALA A 138 -6.97 9.37 -2.93
C ALA A 138 -5.84 10.40 -3.07
N VAL A 139 -4.67 10.08 -2.54
CA VAL A 139 -3.41 10.82 -2.76
C VAL A 139 -2.52 9.90 -3.59
N VAL A 140 -2.30 10.26 -4.85
CA VAL A 140 -1.52 9.45 -5.80
C VAL A 140 -0.08 9.94 -5.79
N VAL A 141 0.85 9.08 -5.42
CA VAL A 141 2.27 9.41 -5.29
C VAL A 141 3.09 8.56 -6.26
N PRO A 142 3.74 9.18 -7.27
CA PRO A 142 4.64 8.45 -8.15
C PRO A 142 5.90 8.02 -7.38
N GLU A 143 6.37 6.80 -7.67
CA GLU A 143 7.53 6.21 -7.03
C GLU A 143 8.72 6.14 -7.98
N ASN A 144 9.86 6.67 -7.52
CA ASN A 144 11.12 6.55 -8.21
C ASN A 144 11.78 5.22 -7.80
N LYS A 145 11.94 4.29 -8.73
CA LYS A 145 12.51 2.95 -8.47
C LYS A 145 14.02 2.85 -8.71
N ALA A 146 14.70 3.95 -9.10
CA ALA A 146 16.15 3.94 -9.24
C ALA A 146 16.82 3.58 -7.90
N ILE A 147 17.73 2.62 -7.90
CA ILE A 147 18.42 2.16 -6.70
C ILE A 147 19.30 3.31 -6.16
N PRO A 148 19.21 3.67 -4.86
CA PRO A 148 20.10 4.66 -4.26
C PRO A 148 21.57 4.21 -4.30
N ALA A 149 22.48 5.17 -4.17
CA ALA A 149 23.91 4.88 -4.03
C ALA A 149 24.17 3.94 -2.84
N ASP A 150 25.28 3.19 -2.92
CA ASP A 150 25.71 2.35 -1.79
C ASP A 150 25.84 3.17 -0.49
N LYS A 151 25.58 2.53 0.63
CA LYS A 151 25.56 3.13 1.97
C LYS A 151 24.55 4.27 2.16
N THR A 152 23.47 4.27 1.36
CA THR A 152 22.40 5.25 1.49
C THR A 152 21.03 4.61 1.36
N THR A 153 20.00 5.28 1.90
CA THR A 153 18.59 4.99 1.64
C THR A 153 17.89 6.28 1.24
N ARG A 154 17.05 6.20 0.22
CA ARG A 154 16.24 7.32 -0.25
C ARG A 154 14.86 7.28 0.36
N PHE A 155 14.43 8.45 0.82
CA PHE A 155 13.15 8.67 1.45
C PHE A 155 12.36 9.78 0.77
N LYS A 156 11.06 9.78 0.96
CA LYS A 156 10.15 10.92 0.83
C LYS A 156 9.17 10.91 2.00
N PHE A 157 8.52 12.02 2.25
CA PHE A 157 7.49 12.14 3.29
C PHE A 157 6.15 12.53 2.68
N VAL A 158 5.07 11.86 3.13
CA VAL A 158 3.69 12.16 2.75
C VAL A 158 2.89 12.50 3.99
N ASN A 159 2.32 13.71 4.05
CA ASN A 159 1.48 14.12 5.16
C ASN A 159 0.01 13.76 4.90
N LEU A 160 -0.55 12.84 5.72
CA LEU A 160 -1.94 12.41 5.64
C LEU A 160 -2.76 12.78 6.89
N ILE A 161 -2.28 13.70 7.74
CA ILE A 161 -3.04 14.23 8.88
C ILE A 161 -3.81 15.48 8.44
N PRO A 162 -5.16 15.43 8.33
CA PRO A 162 -5.93 16.47 7.66
C PRO A 162 -6.18 17.72 8.50
N ASN A 163 -6.05 17.65 9.81
CA ASN A 163 -6.37 18.73 10.74
C ASN A 163 -5.15 19.44 11.34
N VAL A 164 -4.01 19.37 10.65
CA VAL A 164 -2.82 20.17 10.88
C VAL A 164 -2.45 20.85 9.57
N ALA A 165 -2.24 22.15 9.56
CA ALA A 165 -2.01 22.93 8.33
C ALA A 165 -0.82 22.39 7.53
N ALA A 166 0.31 22.16 8.20
CA ALA A 166 1.49 21.50 7.64
C ALA A 166 2.31 20.82 8.76
N ILE A 167 3.15 19.89 8.36
CA ILE A 167 3.96 19.07 9.28
C ILE A 167 5.42 19.11 8.84
N ASP A 168 6.32 19.20 9.84
CA ASP A 168 7.75 18.96 9.71
C ASP A 168 8.05 17.52 10.14
N LEU A 169 8.82 16.81 9.33
CA LEU A 169 9.37 15.48 9.66
C LEU A 169 10.79 15.62 10.17
N TYR A 170 11.05 14.98 11.29
CA TYR A 170 12.36 14.89 11.92
C TYR A 170 12.87 13.46 11.88
N PHE A 171 14.19 13.29 11.74
CA PHE A 171 14.90 12.04 12.01
C PHE A 171 16.12 12.32 12.88
N ALA A 172 16.30 11.54 13.96
CA ALA A 172 17.40 11.73 14.92
C ALA A 172 17.53 13.18 15.39
N GLY A 173 16.42 13.88 15.63
CA GLY A 173 16.36 15.28 16.08
C GLY A 173 16.53 16.34 14.99
N ASN A 174 16.89 15.98 13.76
CA ASN A 174 17.09 16.91 12.65
C ASN A 174 15.87 16.94 11.74
N VAL A 175 15.52 18.12 11.21
CA VAL A 175 14.47 18.26 10.19
C VAL A 175 14.95 17.65 8.89
N VAL A 176 14.20 16.70 8.32
CA VAL A 176 14.49 16.04 7.04
C VAL A 176 13.46 16.37 5.95
N ALA A 177 12.27 16.82 6.33
CA ALA A 177 11.30 17.41 5.42
C ALA A 177 10.50 18.48 6.19
N ALA A 178 10.34 19.67 5.63
CA ALA A 178 9.74 20.81 6.30
C ALA A 178 8.49 21.31 5.56
N ASN A 179 7.52 21.78 6.35
CA ASN A 179 6.33 22.49 5.87
C ASN A 179 5.51 21.70 4.84
N ILE A 180 5.28 20.41 5.10
CA ILE A 180 4.52 19.54 4.20
C ILE A 180 3.02 19.65 4.56
N PRO A 181 2.18 20.25 3.70
CA PRO A 181 0.75 20.40 3.95
C PRO A 181 0.02 19.04 3.87
N PHE A 182 -1.23 19.01 4.31
CA PHE A 182 -2.08 17.82 4.12
C PHE A 182 -2.13 17.41 2.64
N LYS A 183 -1.93 16.13 2.34
CA LYS A 183 -1.74 15.52 1.01
C LYS A 183 -0.46 15.95 0.30
N GLY A 184 0.36 16.76 0.92
CA GLY A 184 1.66 17.14 0.38
C GLY A 184 2.66 15.99 0.43
N VAL A 185 3.55 16.00 -0.55
CA VAL A 185 4.69 15.09 -0.68
C VAL A 185 5.96 15.91 -0.66
N SER A 186 6.92 15.54 0.19
CA SER A 186 8.22 16.23 0.23
C SER A 186 9.04 15.92 -1.03
N PRO A 187 10.04 16.74 -1.34
CA PRO A 187 11.18 16.30 -2.14
C PRO A 187 11.78 15.01 -1.56
N GLU A 188 12.45 14.23 -2.44
CA GLU A 188 13.23 13.08 -1.98
C GLU A 188 14.44 13.55 -1.16
N PHE A 189 14.76 12.81 -0.09
CA PHE A 189 15.97 13.04 0.72
C PHE A 189 16.70 11.74 0.99
N ILE A 190 17.99 11.85 1.28
CA ILE A 190 18.90 10.71 1.46
C ILE A 190 19.37 10.69 2.92
N LEU A 191 19.33 9.51 3.54
CA LEU A 191 19.93 9.28 4.83
C LEU A 191 21.06 8.25 4.70
N PRO A 192 22.19 8.46 5.40
CA PRO A 192 23.30 7.51 5.41
C PRO A 192 22.89 6.18 6.07
N TYR A 193 23.42 5.09 5.54
CA TYR A 193 23.35 3.76 6.12
C TYR A 193 23.92 3.76 7.55
N THR A 194 23.37 2.93 8.42
CA THR A 194 23.69 2.81 9.85
C THR A 194 23.33 4.00 10.73
N THR A 195 22.90 5.14 10.18
CA THR A 195 22.34 6.19 11.04
C THR A 195 21.15 5.65 11.82
N ALA A 196 21.16 5.83 13.12
CA ALA A 196 20.10 5.36 14.01
C ALA A 196 19.40 6.53 14.69
N GLY A 197 18.08 6.46 14.79
CA GLY A 197 17.28 7.50 15.43
C GLY A 197 15.80 7.22 15.40
N GLN A 198 15.06 8.14 15.96
CA GLN A 198 13.60 8.13 15.91
C GLN A 198 13.11 9.12 14.86
N TRP A 199 12.04 8.73 14.20
CA TRP A 199 11.22 9.64 13.41
C TRP A 199 10.27 10.40 14.33
N ALA A 200 10.10 11.67 14.09
CA ALA A 200 9.11 12.48 14.80
C ALA A 200 8.40 13.42 13.82
N ILE A 201 7.13 13.70 14.07
CA ILE A 201 6.36 14.71 13.33
C ILE A 201 5.88 15.79 14.28
N ARG A 202 5.98 17.06 13.84
CA ARG A 202 5.52 18.24 14.58
C ARG A 202 4.76 19.18 13.65
N PRO A 203 3.88 20.05 14.16
CA PRO A 203 3.36 21.15 13.37
C PRO A 203 4.51 21.97 12.75
N ALA A 204 4.37 22.38 11.51
CA ALA A 204 5.41 23.10 10.78
C ALA A 204 5.84 24.37 11.52
N GLY A 205 7.16 24.60 11.62
CA GLY A 205 7.76 25.71 12.33
C GLY A 205 7.73 25.62 13.86
N ALA A 206 7.22 24.52 14.42
CA ALA A 206 7.28 24.31 15.86
C ALA A 206 8.72 24.06 16.33
N ALA A 207 9.08 24.58 17.52
CA ALA A 207 10.39 24.36 18.08
C ALA A 207 10.70 22.84 18.25
N PRO A 208 11.94 22.41 18.07
CA PRO A 208 12.32 20.98 18.24
C PRO A 208 11.97 20.39 19.62
N THR A 209 11.85 21.26 20.64
CA THR A 209 11.44 20.89 22.00
C THR A 209 9.93 20.75 22.19
N THR A 210 9.12 21.20 21.21
CA THR A 210 7.66 21.03 21.25
C THR A 210 7.32 19.55 21.23
N THR A 211 6.31 19.15 22.00
CA THR A 211 5.82 17.78 22.00
C THR A 211 5.47 17.33 20.58
N ALA A 212 6.05 16.22 20.14
CA ALA A 212 5.76 15.67 18.83
C ALA A 212 4.30 15.18 18.74
N LEU A 213 3.67 15.30 17.57
CA LEU A 213 2.37 14.69 17.29
C LEU A 213 2.47 13.16 17.31
N ALA A 214 3.59 12.63 16.83
CA ALA A 214 3.92 11.20 16.89
C ALA A 214 5.43 11.00 16.85
N ILE A 215 5.88 9.88 17.42
CA ILE A 215 7.27 9.41 17.39
C ILE A 215 7.26 7.93 16.99
N TYR A 216 8.20 7.54 16.12
CA TYR A 216 8.40 6.15 15.72
C TYR A 216 9.91 5.82 15.55
N PRO A 217 10.41 4.68 16.04
CA PRO A 217 9.77 3.80 17.03
C PRO A 217 9.50 4.53 18.35
N SER A 218 8.56 4.03 19.14
CA SER A 218 8.22 4.62 20.43
C SER A 218 9.23 4.26 21.52
N GLY A 219 9.20 5.00 22.63
CA GLY A 219 10.09 4.78 23.77
C GLY A 219 11.53 5.18 23.47
N THR A 220 12.50 4.37 23.90
CA THR A 220 13.94 4.60 23.70
C THR A 220 14.52 3.84 22.52
N THR A 221 13.69 3.13 21.77
CA THR A 221 14.11 2.35 20.60
C THR A 221 14.47 3.27 19.45
N ASN A 222 15.55 2.95 18.74
CA ASN A 222 15.94 3.63 17.51
C ASN A 222 15.71 2.72 16.30
N GLN A 223 15.38 3.32 15.17
CA GLN A 223 15.42 2.66 13.88
C GLN A 223 16.76 2.93 13.20
N THR A 224 17.44 1.88 12.77
CA THR A 224 18.64 2.00 11.94
C THR A 224 18.27 2.09 10.48
N ILE A 225 18.89 3.02 9.76
CA ILE A 225 18.68 3.18 8.31
C ILE A 225 19.34 2.00 7.58
N PRO A 226 18.56 1.23 6.81
CA PRO A 226 19.08 0.11 6.02
C PRO A 226 19.92 0.61 4.83
N ASN A 227 20.63 -0.30 4.14
CA ASN A 227 21.36 0.03 2.92
C ASN A 227 20.48 -0.13 1.68
N GLN A 228 20.65 0.78 0.73
CA GLN A 228 20.08 0.72 -0.63
C GLN A 228 18.57 0.41 -0.66
N ARG A 229 17.78 1.14 0.15
CA ARG A 229 16.31 1.04 0.16
C ARG A 229 15.66 2.31 -0.37
N ILE A 230 14.45 2.14 -0.81
CA ILE A 230 13.54 3.22 -1.18
C ILE A 230 12.35 3.10 -0.25
N MET A 231 12.05 4.18 0.48
CA MET A 231 11.01 4.15 1.50
C MET A 231 10.20 5.45 1.46
N THR A 232 8.91 5.34 1.72
CA THR A 232 8.06 6.50 1.99
C THR A 232 7.69 6.52 3.46
N VAL A 233 8.08 7.59 4.16
CA VAL A 233 7.53 7.91 5.49
C VAL A 233 6.18 8.57 5.27
N TYR A 234 5.15 8.18 6.00
CA TYR A 234 3.88 8.89 5.97
C TYR A 234 3.29 9.06 7.36
N SER A 235 2.68 10.23 7.57
CA SER A 235 1.90 10.50 8.77
C SER A 235 0.45 10.09 8.56
N ARG A 236 -0.23 9.64 9.60
CA ARG A 236 -1.64 9.25 9.56
C ARG A 236 -2.34 9.55 10.89
N GLY A 237 -3.65 9.54 10.91
CA GLY A 237 -4.47 9.82 12.10
C GLY A 237 -5.00 11.24 12.15
N TYR A 238 -5.35 11.70 13.34
CA TYR A 238 -5.92 13.02 13.62
C TYR A 238 -5.23 13.65 14.83
N ASN A 239 -4.78 14.88 14.70
CA ASN A 239 -4.25 15.64 15.83
C ASN A 239 -5.34 15.86 16.89
N GLY A 240 -4.96 15.75 18.17
CA GLY A 240 -5.87 15.87 19.32
C GLY A 240 -6.58 14.57 19.71
N ILE A 241 -6.42 13.49 18.94
CA ILE A 241 -6.89 12.15 19.32
C ILE A 241 -5.76 11.44 20.07
N THR A 242 -6.06 10.90 21.24
CA THR A 242 -5.08 10.27 22.15
C THR A 242 -5.28 8.76 22.33
N THR A 243 -6.37 8.20 21.80
CA THR A 243 -6.70 6.77 21.94
C THR A 243 -7.27 6.19 20.65
N GLY A 244 -7.13 4.89 20.48
CA GLY A 244 -7.67 4.15 19.33
C GLY A 244 -6.83 4.29 18.06
N ASN A 245 -7.40 3.85 16.94
CA ASN A 245 -6.72 3.78 15.65
C ASN A 245 -6.51 5.13 14.95
N ARG A 246 -7.11 6.21 15.46
CA ARG A 246 -7.01 7.56 14.90
C ARG A 246 -5.91 8.42 15.53
N VAL A 247 -5.20 7.91 16.51
CA VAL A 247 -4.04 8.59 17.12
C VAL A 247 -3.02 8.93 16.03
N PRO A 248 -2.43 10.14 16.03
CA PRO A 248 -1.35 10.46 15.12
C PRO A 248 -0.23 9.42 15.16
N ALA A 249 0.19 8.97 14.02
CA ALA A 249 1.22 7.95 13.91
C ALA A 249 2.09 8.16 12.67
N ILE A 250 3.31 7.62 12.70
CA ILE A 250 4.24 7.54 11.58
C ILE A 250 4.31 6.10 11.13
N SER A 251 4.23 5.90 9.84
CA SER A 251 4.46 4.59 9.21
C SER A 251 5.45 4.75 8.06
N LEU A 252 6.18 3.67 7.76
CA LEU A 252 7.11 3.63 6.65
C LEU A 252 6.69 2.54 5.68
N LEU A 253 6.65 2.88 4.40
CA LEU A 253 6.29 1.97 3.32
C LEU A 253 7.56 1.58 2.57
N TYR A 254 7.78 0.30 2.35
CA TYR A 254 8.83 -0.19 1.45
C TYR A 254 8.38 -0.02 0.00
N ASN A 255 9.27 0.55 -0.85
CA ASN A 255 9.01 0.80 -2.26
C ASN A 255 9.97 0.07 -3.20
#